data_96d49b745131bde830f67b086f7ce6f0
#
_entry.id   96d49b745131bde830f67b086f7ce6f0
#
_cell.length_a   1.000
_cell.length_b   1.000
_cell.length_c   1.000
_cell.angle_alpha   90.00
_cell.angle_beta   90.00
_cell.angle_gamma   90.00
#
_symmetry.space_group_name_H-M   'P 1'
#
loop_
_entity.id
_entity.type
_entity.pdbx_description
1 polymer ?
#
loop_
_entity_poly.entity_id
_entity_poly.type
_entity_poly.pdbx_seq_one_letter_code
_entity_poly.pdbx_strand_id
1 'polypeptide(L)'
;MKNIFNKKYFTDNRGFIVDILYNTKINHVALIKSKKKTIRGNHFHKKTIQYTYVFDGKLYYFKKKGNNYKKKILKKGDLIKTKPLEIHAFKFLAKKNTILVFSSGLRGGKDYEKDTFRVESIIK
;
A
#
# COMPACT_ATOMS: atom_id res chain seq x y z
N MET A 1 2.29 -1.94 -12.55
CA MET A 1 2.36 -2.25 -11.11
C MET A 1 3.65 -2.99 -10.82
N LYS A 2 4.46 -2.45 -9.97
CA LYS A 2 5.82 -2.92 -9.78
C LYS A 2 6.18 -2.93 -8.31
N ASN A 3 6.81 -4.01 -7.86
CA ASN A 3 7.44 -4.07 -6.56
C ASN A 3 8.78 -3.36 -6.66
N ILE A 4 8.92 -2.21 -6.02
CA ILE A 4 10.12 -1.39 -6.13
C ILE A 4 11.16 -1.72 -5.06
N PHE A 5 10.83 -2.64 -4.16
CA PHE A 5 11.76 -3.06 -3.14
C PHE A 5 11.49 -4.51 -2.77
N ASN A 6 12.43 -5.40 -3.00
CA ASN A 6 12.22 -6.82 -2.85
C ASN A 6 13.40 -7.59 -2.27
N LYS A 7 14.42 -6.92 -1.73
CA LYS A 7 15.56 -7.64 -1.17
C LYS A 7 15.96 -7.10 0.17
N LYS A 8 16.56 -8.00 0.96
CA LYS A 8 17.25 -7.60 2.17
C LYS A 8 18.44 -6.74 1.79
N TYR A 9 18.57 -5.66 2.49
CA TYR A 9 19.66 -4.74 2.26
C TYR A 9 20.96 -5.28 2.82
N PHE A 10 20.94 -5.85 4.01
CA PHE A 10 22.11 -6.34 4.69
C PHE A 10 21.71 -7.48 5.62
N THR A 11 22.49 -8.57 5.63
CA THR A 11 22.22 -9.75 6.45
C THR A 11 23.52 -10.24 7.09
N ASP A 12 23.48 -10.53 8.39
CA ASP A 12 24.55 -11.20 9.09
C ASP A 12 23.96 -12.13 10.17
N ASN A 13 24.81 -12.66 11.07
CA ASN A 13 24.33 -13.58 12.10
C ASN A 13 23.43 -12.94 13.16
N ARG A 14 23.30 -11.63 13.18
CA ARG A 14 22.40 -10.90 14.08
C ARG A 14 21.01 -10.70 13.48
N GLY A 15 20.84 -10.89 12.16
CA GLY A 15 19.60 -10.64 11.46
C GLY A 15 19.82 -9.88 10.17
N PHE A 16 18.87 -9.01 9.82
CA PHE A 16 18.99 -8.23 8.58
C PHE A 16 18.46 -6.82 8.77
N ILE A 17 18.93 -5.95 7.88
CA ILE A 17 18.45 -4.58 7.76
C ILE A 17 17.89 -4.43 6.36
N VAL A 18 16.71 -3.86 6.26
CA VAL A 18 16.11 -3.56 4.96
C VAL A 18 15.67 -2.11 4.93
N ASP A 19 16.06 -1.40 3.88
CA ASP A 19 15.58 -0.03 3.65
C ASP A 19 14.26 -0.13 2.92
N ILE A 20 13.17 0.25 3.58
CA ILE A 20 11.84 0.18 3.00
C ILE A 20 11.65 1.32 2.01
N LEU A 21 12.05 2.52 2.39
CA LEU A 21 12.05 3.70 1.52
C LEU A 21 13.35 4.46 1.71
N TYR A 22 13.83 5.04 0.63
CA TYR A 22 15.07 5.79 0.63
C TYR A 22 14.93 7.02 -0.25
N ASN A 23 15.38 8.17 0.26
CA ASN A 23 15.39 9.43 -0.49
C ASN A 23 14.04 9.77 -1.11
N THR A 24 12.98 9.59 -0.31
CA THR A 24 11.60 9.77 -0.74
C THR A 24 10.91 10.75 0.18
N LYS A 25 10.17 11.70 -0.39
CA LYS A 25 9.44 12.68 0.41
C LYS A 25 8.20 12.04 1.02
N ILE A 26 8.16 11.97 2.34
CA ILE A 26 7.05 11.39 3.10
C ILE A 26 6.65 12.35 4.20
N ASN A 27 5.36 12.60 4.36
CA ASN A 27 4.85 13.42 5.45
C ASN A 27 3.84 12.68 6.33
N HIS A 28 3.55 11.42 6.03
CA HIS A 28 2.60 10.64 6.82
C HIS A 28 2.94 9.15 6.75
N VAL A 29 2.91 8.48 7.89
CA VAL A 29 3.11 7.03 7.99
C VAL A 29 2.00 6.46 8.85
N ALA A 30 1.35 5.41 8.36
CA ALA A 30 0.33 4.70 9.11
C ALA A 30 0.65 3.21 9.18
N LEU A 31 0.34 2.61 10.32
CA LEU A 31 0.37 1.16 10.47
C LEU A 31 -1.08 0.69 10.49
N ILE A 32 -1.40 -0.25 9.60
CA ILE A 32 -2.76 -0.75 9.45
C ILE A 32 -2.76 -2.27 9.66
N LYS A 33 -3.56 -2.73 10.61
CA LYS A 33 -3.80 -4.15 10.83
C LYS A 33 -5.17 -4.51 10.32
N SER A 34 -5.29 -5.66 9.68
CA SER A 34 -6.55 -6.08 9.09
C SER A 34 -6.75 -7.58 9.23
N LYS A 35 -7.98 -7.96 9.50
CA LYS A 35 -8.39 -9.37 9.59
C LYS A 35 -8.54 -9.95 8.20
N LYS A 36 -8.54 -11.28 8.11
CA LYS A 36 -8.81 -12.00 6.88
C LYS A 36 -10.14 -11.54 6.26
N LYS A 37 -10.15 -11.37 4.94
CA LYS A 37 -11.29 -10.93 4.13
C LYS A 37 -11.63 -9.45 4.24
N THR A 38 -10.93 -8.68 5.07
CA THR A 38 -11.12 -7.23 5.14
C THR A 38 -10.79 -6.61 3.79
N ILE A 39 -11.61 -5.65 3.39
CA ILE A 39 -11.42 -4.88 2.17
C ILE A 39 -11.20 -3.42 2.58
N ARG A 40 -10.16 -2.80 2.03
CA ARG A 40 -9.87 -1.39 2.22
C ARG A 40 -9.60 -0.75 0.88
N GLY A 41 -9.83 0.56 0.80
CA GLY A 41 -9.59 1.32 -0.42
C GLY A 41 -10.86 1.50 -1.22
N ASN A 42 -10.84 1.12 -2.50
CA ASN A 42 -11.87 1.47 -3.49
C ASN A 42 -12.00 2.99 -3.57
N HIS A 43 -10.84 3.63 -3.69
CA HIS A 43 -10.76 5.08 -3.79
C HIS A 43 -9.50 5.48 -4.57
N PHE A 44 -9.40 6.77 -4.86
CA PHE A 44 -8.20 7.34 -5.45
C PHE A 44 -7.88 8.66 -4.76
N HIS A 45 -6.66 9.13 -4.99
CA HIS A 45 -6.18 10.43 -4.52
C HIS A 45 -5.79 11.26 -5.74
N LYS A 46 -5.99 12.56 -5.68
CA LYS A 46 -5.62 13.44 -6.79
C LYS A 46 -4.18 13.93 -6.70
N LYS A 47 -3.67 14.08 -5.49
CA LYS A 47 -2.33 14.64 -5.28
C LYS A 47 -1.43 13.76 -4.44
N THR A 48 -1.97 12.80 -3.70
CA THR A 48 -1.21 11.95 -2.80
C THR A 48 -0.51 10.82 -3.54
N ILE A 49 0.76 10.63 -3.26
CA ILE A 49 1.51 9.45 -3.66
C ILE A 49 1.57 8.54 -2.44
N GLN A 50 1.23 7.27 -2.62
CA GLN A 50 1.16 6.33 -1.52
C GLN A 50 2.06 5.12 -1.78
N TYR A 51 2.82 4.73 -0.76
CA TYR A 51 3.64 3.53 -0.79
C TYR A 51 3.10 2.58 0.26
N THR A 52 2.80 1.35 -0.13
CA THR A 52 2.29 0.33 0.77
C THR A 52 3.31 -0.79 0.91
N TYR A 53 3.75 -1.02 2.13
CA TYR A 53 4.71 -2.07 2.46
C TYR A 53 4.01 -3.16 3.28
N VAL A 54 4.13 -4.41 2.85
CA VAL A 54 3.54 -5.54 3.56
C VAL A 54 4.52 -6.00 4.62
N PHE A 55 4.26 -5.62 5.86
CA PHE A 55 5.09 -6.01 7.00
C PHE A 55 4.83 -7.46 7.38
N ASP A 56 3.57 -7.90 7.34
CA ASP A 56 3.17 -9.25 7.66
C ASP A 56 1.87 -9.58 6.93
N GLY A 57 1.67 -10.84 6.57
CA GLY A 57 0.45 -11.28 5.93
C GLY A 57 0.54 -11.37 4.43
N LYS A 58 -0.63 -11.28 3.78
CA LYS A 58 -0.77 -11.48 2.34
C LYS A 58 -2.05 -10.81 1.89
N LEU A 59 -2.04 -10.19 0.72
CA LEU A 59 -3.23 -9.51 0.22
C LEU A 59 -3.26 -9.46 -1.29
N TYR A 60 -4.46 -9.29 -1.84
CA TYR A 60 -4.64 -8.88 -3.21
C TYR A 60 -4.59 -7.36 -3.28
N TYR A 61 -3.85 -6.83 -4.23
CA TYR A 61 -3.85 -5.44 -4.59
C TYR A 61 -4.51 -5.27 -5.94
N PHE A 62 -5.51 -4.40 -6.00
CA PHE A 62 -6.25 -4.09 -7.22
C PHE A 62 -5.97 -2.64 -7.60
N LYS A 63 -5.72 -2.40 -8.87
CA LYS A 63 -5.48 -1.06 -9.39
C LYS A 63 -6.23 -0.87 -10.69
N LYS A 64 -6.85 0.30 -10.85
CA LYS A 64 -7.53 0.66 -12.07
C LYS A 64 -7.28 2.12 -12.40
N LYS A 65 -6.92 2.38 -13.66
CA LYS A 65 -6.80 3.73 -14.20
C LYS A 65 -7.33 3.70 -15.63
N GLY A 66 -8.46 4.38 -15.87
CA GLY A 66 -9.16 4.26 -17.14
C GLY A 66 -9.56 2.81 -17.39
N ASN A 67 -9.16 2.26 -18.53
CA ASN A 67 -9.44 0.87 -18.88
C ASN A 67 -8.37 -0.10 -18.41
N ASN A 68 -7.28 0.41 -17.82
CA ASN A 68 -6.21 -0.44 -17.29
C ASN A 68 -6.60 -0.99 -15.94
N TYR A 69 -6.77 -2.31 -15.86
CA TYR A 69 -7.08 -2.98 -14.62
C TYR A 69 -5.99 -4.00 -14.32
N LYS A 70 -5.48 -3.99 -13.10
CA LYS A 70 -4.45 -4.93 -12.66
C LYS A 70 -4.77 -5.50 -11.30
N LYS A 71 -4.40 -6.75 -11.10
CA LYS A 71 -4.54 -7.46 -9.84
C LYS A 71 -3.23 -8.16 -9.54
N LYS A 72 -2.76 -8.03 -8.32
CA LYS A 72 -1.50 -8.65 -7.90
C LYS A 72 -1.59 -9.14 -6.47
N ILE A 73 -0.94 -10.25 -6.17
CA ILE A 73 -0.76 -10.71 -4.80
C ILE A 73 0.48 -10.05 -4.23
N LEU A 74 0.32 -9.44 -3.07
CA LEU A 74 1.42 -8.89 -2.29
C LEU A 74 1.60 -9.74 -1.04
N LYS A 75 2.83 -9.95 -0.65
CA LYS A 75 3.20 -10.74 0.51
C LYS A 75 4.28 -10.02 1.31
N LYS A 76 4.59 -10.56 2.47
CA LYS A 76 5.59 -9.99 3.37
C LYS A 76 6.85 -9.57 2.62
N GLY A 77 7.25 -8.31 2.81
CA GLY A 77 8.42 -7.72 2.16
C GLY A 77 8.15 -6.99 0.87
N ASP A 78 6.94 -7.07 0.34
CA ASP A 78 6.61 -6.37 -0.90
C ASP A 78 6.27 -4.90 -0.63
N LEU A 79 6.70 -4.05 -1.54
CA LEU A 79 6.38 -2.62 -1.52
C LEU A 79 5.79 -2.23 -2.86
N ILE A 80 4.70 -1.48 -2.84
CA ILE A 80 4.05 -1.01 -4.05
C ILE A 80 3.75 0.49 -3.96
N LYS A 81 3.90 1.17 -5.09
CA LYS A 81 3.60 2.60 -5.22
C LYS A 81 2.25 2.78 -5.90
N THR A 82 1.40 3.61 -5.31
CA THR A 82 0.13 4.03 -5.90
C THR A 82 0.24 5.50 -6.25
N LYS A 83 0.09 5.81 -7.53
CA LYS A 83 0.19 7.19 -8.04
C LYS A 83 -1.14 7.92 -7.93
N PRO A 84 -1.12 9.26 -8.00
CA PRO A 84 -2.38 10.02 -8.09
C PRO A 84 -3.28 9.51 -9.23
N LEU A 85 -4.58 9.56 -9.01
CA LEU A 85 -5.64 9.16 -9.93
C LEU A 85 -5.74 7.65 -10.19
N GLU A 86 -4.86 6.84 -9.63
CA GLU A 86 -5.02 5.39 -9.69
C GLU A 86 -6.00 4.94 -8.62
N ILE A 87 -7.11 4.31 -9.04
CA ILE A 87 -8.05 3.68 -8.11
C ILE A 87 -7.39 2.43 -7.58
N HIS A 88 -7.43 2.25 -6.27
CA HIS A 88 -6.79 1.09 -5.65
C HIS A 88 -7.64 0.49 -4.55
N ALA A 89 -7.42 -0.79 -4.31
CA ALA A 89 -8.11 -1.53 -3.26
C ALA A 89 -7.25 -2.69 -2.79
N PHE A 90 -7.45 -3.08 -1.54
CA PHE A 90 -6.80 -4.23 -0.93
C PHE A 90 -7.84 -5.20 -0.42
N LYS A 91 -7.58 -6.49 -0.62
CA LYS A 91 -8.33 -7.55 0.06
C LYS A 91 -7.35 -8.44 0.81
N PHE A 92 -7.47 -8.50 2.11
CA PHE A 92 -6.51 -9.18 2.97
C PHE A 92 -6.82 -10.67 3.04
N LEU A 93 -5.79 -11.52 2.90
CA LEU A 93 -5.94 -12.95 2.73
C LEU A 93 -5.45 -13.77 3.91
N ALA A 94 -4.49 -13.28 4.68
CA ALA A 94 -3.97 -14.02 5.82
C ALA A 94 -4.84 -13.80 7.05
N LYS A 95 -4.66 -14.64 8.06
CA LYS A 95 -5.37 -14.50 9.32
C LYS A 95 -5.01 -13.18 10.01
N LYS A 96 -3.73 -12.80 9.93
CA LYS A 96 -3.21 -11.53 10.44
C LYS A 96 -2.46 -10.81 9.31
N ASN A 97 -2.77 -9.55 9.10
CA ASN A 97 -2.14 -8.75 8.07
C ASN A 97 -1.76 -7.39 8.66
N THR A 98 -0.54 -6.97 8.39
CA THR A 98 -0.04 -5.67 8.81
C THR A 98 0.64 -5.00 7.63
N ILE A 99 0.19 -3.81 7.29
CA ILE A 99 0.83 -3.00 6.27
C ILE A 99 1.28 -1.67 6.88
N LEU A 100 2.36 -1.14 6.33
CA LEU A 100 2.80 0.23 6.59
C LEU A 100 2.50 1.03 5.34
N VAL A 101 1.85 2.17 5.52
CA VAL A 101 1.50 3.05 4.43
C VAL A 101 2.23 4.36 4.62
N PHE A 102 3.06 4.70 3.64
CA PHE A 102 3.85 5.93 3.61
C PHE A 102 3.25 6.83 2.56
N SER A 103 2.98 8.08 2.89
CA SER A 103 2.31 8.98 1.95
C SER A 103 2.97 10.33 1.86
N SER A 104 2.94 10.91 0.67
CA SER A 104 3.23 12.31 0.43
C SER A 104 1.91 12.95 -0.01
N GLY A 105 1.27 13.72 0.90
CA GLY A 105 -0.02 14.32 0.63
C GLY A 105 -0.88 14.45 1.88
N LEU A 106 -2.18 14.61 1.69
CA LEU A 106 -3.14 14.85 2.77
C LEU A 106 -3.77 13.54 3.23
N ARG A 107 -3.09 12.81 4.13
CA ARG A 107 -3.54 11.49 4.57
C ARG A 107 -3.74 11.38 6.09
N GLY A 108 -3.18 12.26 6.89
CA GLY A 108 -3.18 12.12 8.33
C GLY A 108 -4.21 12.95 9.06
N GLY A 109 -4.67 12.46 10.21
CA GLY A 109 -5.50 13.20 11.13
C GLY A 109 -6.74 13.81 10.47
N LYS A 110 -6.94 15.10 10.70
CA LYS A 110 -8.09 15.83 10.16
C LYS A 110 -8.07 16.00 8.64
N ASP A 111 -6.95 15.71 7.99
CA ASP A 111 -6.80 15.87 6.55
C ASP A 111 -7.15 14.60 5.78
N TYR A 112 -7.52 13.53 6.48
CA TYR A 112 -7.73 12.20 5.89
C TYR A 112 -8.66 12.20 4.69
N GLU A 113 -9.76 12.95 4.74
CA GLU A 113 -10.77 12.96 3.68
C GLU A 113 -10.53 14.01 2.60
N LYS A 114 -9.56 14.91 2.79
CA LYS A 114 -9.37 16.04 1.88
C LYS A 114 -8.91 15.65 0.48
N ASP A 115 -8.23 14.51 0.36
CA ASP A 115 -7.76 14.02 -0.93
C ASP A 115 -8.10 12.54 -1.11
N THR A 116 -9.31 12.15 -0.68
CA THR A 116 -9.78 10.76 -0.80
C THR A 116 -11.13 10.77 -1.47
N PHE A 117 -11.22 10.10 -2.62
CA PHE A 117 -12.41 10.06 -3.47
C PHE A 117 -12.84 8.60 -3.65
N ARG A 118 -13.96 8.23 -3.04
CA ARG A 118 -14.45 6.86 -3.04
C ARG A 118 -15.20 6.53 -4.33
N VAL A 119 -15.06 5.29 -4.78
CA VAL A 119 -15.70 4.77 -5.98
C VAL A 119 -16.33 3.42 -5.69
N GLU A 120 -17.10 2.91 -6.63
CA GLU A 120 -17.63 1.54 -6.55
C GLU A 120 -16.47 0.54 -6.51
N SER A 121 -16.73 -0.62 -5.91
CA SER A 121 -15.70 -1.66 -5.78
C SER A 121 -15.10 -2.04 -7.12
N ILE A 122 -13.77 -2.06 -7.17
CA ILE A 122 -13.03 -2.56 -8.32
C ILE A 122 -12.55 -4.00 -8.09
N ILE A 123 -12.93 -4.60 -6.97
CA ILE A 123 -12.49 -5.96 -6.63
C ILE A 123 -13.27 -6.97 -7.48
N LYS A 124 -12.54 -7.88 -8.09
CA LYS A 124 -13.10 -8.94 -8.93
C LYS A 124 -12.66 -10.32 -8.47
#